data_a42fd3ec7ecc1b5f57d4a0f860939aff
#
_entry.id   a42fd3ec7ecc1b5f57d4a0f860939aff
#
_cell.length_a   1.000
_cell.length_b   1.000
_cell.length_c   1.000
_cell.angle_alpha   90.00
_cell.angle_beta   90.00
_cell.angle_gamma   90.00
#
_symmetry.space_group_name_H-M   'P 1'
#
loop_
_entity.id
_entity.type
_entity.pdbx_description
1 polymer ?
#
loop_
_entity_poly.entity_id
_entity_poly.type
_entity_poly.pdbx_seq_one_letter_code
_entity_poly.pdbx_strand_id
1 'polypeptide(L)'
;MSLQSAPLIQIRDIHKSFGRIEVLKGISLDVTKGEAVCIIGPSGSGKSTILRCINGLTTIDSGEIRVGDHHVERLHSERAMRPLRRQVAMVFQQYNLFPHKTALENVMMAPIQVLGHDREEVRARALANLAKVRLSGKEDHYPGELSGGQQQRVAIARALAMQPEIILFDEVTAALDPETVKDVLTAIRDLVEDGLTCILVTHEMRFAREVADRVCFTDRGLIVESAPPAELFDSPKEERTREFLAQIL
;
A
#
# COMPACT_ATOMS: atom_id res chain seq x y z
N MET A 1 0.04 27.86 15.70
CA MET A 1 -0.90 26.74 15.74
C MET A 1 -1.10 26.29 14.30
N SER A 2 -0.39 25.24 13.86
CA SER A 2 -0.59 24.65 12.54
C SER A 2 -1.98 23.98 12.55
N LEU A 3 -2.83 24.41 11.62
CA LEU A 3 -4.08 23.70 11.30
C LEU A 3 -3.67 22.29 10.89
N GLN A 4 -3.80 21.31 11.80
CA GLN A 4 -3.67 19.91 11.43
C GLN A 4 -4.77 19.65 10.39
N SER A 5 -4.39 19.39 9.15
CA SER A 5 -5.32 18.98 8.11
C SER A 5 -6.03 17.71 8.58
N ALA A 6 -7.33 17.62 8.32
CA ALA A 6 -8.10 16.42 8.67
C ALA A 6 -7.43 15.18 8.04
N PRO A 7 -7.35 14.06 8.78
CA PRO A 7 -6.75 12.84 8.26
C PRO A 7 -7.47 12.36 6.99
N LEU A 8 -6.71 11.91 6.00
CA LEU A 8 -7.24 11.35 4.76
C LEU A 8 -7.81 9.94 4.96
N ILE A 9 -7.18 9.15 5.86
CA ILE A 9 -7.70 7.87 6.33
C ILE A 9 -7.92 7.96 7.83
N GLN A 10 -9.09 7.51 8.30
CA GLN A 10 -9.42 7.36 9.70
C GLN A 10 -9.94 5.96 9.95
N ILE A 11 -9.29 5.24 10.84
CA ILE A 11 -9.69 3.91 11.30
C ILE A 11 -10.00 4.03 12.79
N ARG A 12 -11.16 3.54 13.21
CA ARG A 12 -11.61 3.61 14.61
C ARG A 12 -12.10 2.25 15.06
N ASP A 13 -11.36 1.67 16.00
CA ASP A 13 -11.70 0.46 16.74
C ASP A 13 -12.24 -0.68 15.86
N ILE A 14 -11.52 -0.97 14.75
CA ILE A 14 -11.98 -2.00 13.82
C ILE A 14 -11.66 -3.39 14.31
N HIS A 15 -12.66 -4.27 14.23
CA HIS A 15 -12.57 -5.68 14.51
C HIS A 15 -12.82 -6.51 13.27
N LYS A 16 -12.08 -7.62 13.13
CA LYS A 16 -12.27 -8.57 12.03
C LYS A 16 -11.94 -9.98 12.43
N SER A 17 -12.88 -10.89 12.17
CA SER A 17 -12.73 -12.32 12.37
C SER A 17 -12.87 -13.10 11.08
N PHE A 18 -12.17 -14.19 10.96
CA PHE A 18 -12.33 -15.21 9.93
C PHE A 18 -12.69 -16.53 10.62
N GLY A 19 -13.96 -16.91 10.54
CA GLY A 19 -14.52 -18.01 11.29
C GLY A 19 -14.43 -17.76 12.81
N ARG A 20 -13.65 -18.57 13.54
CA ARG A 20 -13.46 -18.42 14.98
C ARG A 20 -12.21 -17.63 15.38
N ILE A 21 -11.42 -17.18 14.39
CA ILE A 21 -10.16 -16.48 14.65
C ILE A 21 -10.38 -15.00 14.49
N GLU A 22 -10.27 -14.23 15.57
CA GLU A 22 -10.26 -12.78 15.53
C GLU A 22 -8.85 -12.29 15.15
N VAL A 23 -8.77 -11.66 13.99
CA VAL A 23 -7.51 -11.19 13.36
C VAL A 23 -7.23 -9.74 13.67
N LEU A 24 -8.25 -8.88 13.69
CA LEU A 24 -8.14 -7.48 14.12
C LEU A 24 -8.99 -7.29 15.38
N LYS A 25 -8.41 -6.65 16.41
CA LYS A 25 -8.95 -6.59 17.76
C LYS A 25 -9.03 -5.17 18.30
N GLY A 26 -9.58 -4.25 17.50
CA GLY A 26 -9.69 -2.84 17.89
C GLY A 26 -8.57 -1.97 17.33
N ILE A 27 -8.26 -2.13 16.04
CA ILE A 27 -7.27 -1.30 15.34
C ILE A 27 -7.80 0.12 15.17
N SER A 28 -6.99 1.10 15.57
CA SER A 28 -7.22 2.53 15.31
C SER A 28 -5.99 3.17 14.70
N LEU A 29 -6.16 3.92 13.59
CA LEU A 29 -5.07 4.53 12.83
C LEU A 29 -5.59 5.74 12.06
N ASP A 30 -4.87 6.84 12.09
CA ASP A 30 -5.08 8.00 11.22
C ASP A 30 -3.91 8.10 10.23
N VAL A 31 -4.18 8.53 9.00
CA VAL A 31 -3.13 8.86 8.03
C VAL A 31 -3.48 10.20 7.40
N THR A 32 -2.52 11.12 7.42
CA THR A 32 -2.67 12.44 6.81
C THR A 32 -2.24 12.45 5.35
N LYS A 33 -2.67 13.44 4.58
CA LYS A 33 -2.26 13.58 3.18
C LYS A 33 -0.74 13.83 3.10
N GLY A 34 -0.06 13.08 2.22
CA GLY A 34 1.39 13.12 2.03
C GLY A 34 2.17 12.29 3.06
N GLU A 35 1.50 11.63 4.01
CA GLU A 35 2.16 10.80 5.02
C GLU A 35 2.44 9.40 4.49
N ALA A 36 3.65 8.90 4.71
CA ALA A 36 4.05 7.52 4.50
C ALA A 36 4.05 6.75 5.83
N VAL A 37 3.10 5.84 6.00
CA VAL A 37 3.00 4.99 7.20
C VAL A 37 3.47 3.58 6.90
N CYS A 38 4.46 3.07 7.63
CA CYS A 38 4.86 1.68 7.55
C CYS A 38 4.19 0.86 8.66
N ILE A 39 3.63 -0.29 8.31
CA ILE A 39 3.11 -1.28 9.27
C ILE A 39 4.05 -2.47 9.28
N ILE A 40 4.67 -2.74 10.43
CA ILE A 40 5.58 -3.85 10.67
C ILE A 40 5.02 -4.79 11.73
N GLY A 41 5.55 -6.00 11.81
CA GLY A 41 5.16 -6.99 12.82
C GLY A 41 5.26 -8.42 12.31
N PRO A 42 5.08 -9.43 13.19
CA PRO A 42 5.17 -10.84 12.83
C PRO A 42 4.10 -11.26 11.81
N SER A 43 4.34 -12.36 11.10
CA SER A 43 3.34 -12.96 10.21
C SER A 43 2.08 -13.31 11.00
N GLY A 44 0.92 -13.04 10.39
CA GLY A 44 -0.38 -13.28 11.04
C GLY A 44 -0.83 -12.20 12.04
N SER A 45 -0.10 -11.09 12.21
CA SER A 45 -0.52 -9.99 13.10
C SER A 45 -1.68 -9.12 12.56
N GLY A 46 -2.15 -9.37 11.32
CA GLY A 46 -3.28 -8.66 10.72
C GLY A 46 -2.93 -7.55 9.73
N LYS A 47 -1.65 -7.31 9.42
CA LYS A 47 -1.16 -6.22 8.56
C LYS A 47 -1.88 -6.13 7.21
N SER A 48 -1.84 -7.19 6.40
CA SER A 48 -2.52 -7.24 5.10
C SER A 48 -4.04 -7.14 5.23
N THR A 49 -4.61 -7.60 6.34
CA THR A 49 -6.05 -7.48 6.62
C THR A 49 -6.46 -6.02 6.82
N ILE A 50 -5.63 -5.22 7.52
CA ILE A 50 -5.85 -3.78 7.66
C ILE A 50 -5.93 -3.12 6.28
N LEU A 51 -4.95 -3.36 5.40
CA LEU A 51 -4.94 -2.79 4.06
C LEU A 51 -6.18 -3.20 3.24
N ARG A 52 -6.57 -4.48 3.32
CA ARG A 52 -7.75 -4.99 2.61
C ARG A 52 -9.06 -4.44 3.15
N CYS A 53 -9.12 -4.08 4.43
CA CYS A 53 -10.28 -3.39 4.99
C CYS A 53 -10.37 -1.95 4.48
N ILE A 54 -9.23 -1.23 4.37
CA ILE A 54 -9.20 0.17 3.89
C ILE A 54 -9.74 0.29 2.46
N ASN A 55 -9.38 -0.61 1.54
CA ASN A 55 -9.84 -0.54 0.15
C ASN A 55 -11.14 -1.34 -0.13
N GLY A 56 -11.79 -1.85 0.93
CA GLY A 56 -13.05 -2.57 0.84
C GLY A 56 -12.97 -3.93 0.16
N LEU A 57 -11.79 -4.58 0.15
CA LEU A 57 -11.65 -5.98 -0.27
C LEU A 57 -12.06 -6.97 0.83
N THR A 58 -12.03 -6.51 2.08
CA THR A 58 -12.49 -7.26 3.24
C THR A 58 -13.39 -6.36 4.07
N THR A 59 -14.57 -6.86 4.42
CA THR A 59 -15.49 -6.15 5.32
C THR A 59 -15.05 -6.29 6.77
N ILE A 60 -15.20 -5.25 7.56
CA ILE A 60 -15.00 -5.30 9.03
C ILE A 60 -16.25 -5.87 9.72
N ASP A 61 -16.08 -6.39 10.92
CA ASP A 61 -17.20 -6.91 11.74
C ASP A 61 -17.77 -5.81 12.64
N SER A 62 -16.92 -4.88 13.12
CA SER A 62 -17.34 -3.67 13.86
C SER A 62 -16.27 -2.59 13.75
N GLY A 63 -16.59 -1.37 14.20
CA GLY A 63 -15.76 -0.19 14.08
C GLY A 63 -16.10 0.64 12.84
N GLU A 64 -15.23 1.59 12.49
CA GLU A 64 -15.45 2.51 11.38
C GLU A 64 -14.14 2.71 10.57
N ILE A 65 -14.27 2.79 9.24
CA ILE A 65 -13.19 3.19 8.33
C ILE A 65 -13.69 4.32 7.44
N ARG A 66 -13.03 5.47 7.53
CA ARG A 66 -13.29 6.60 6.65
C ARG A 66 -12.07 6.87 5.78
N VAL A 67 -12.29 7.02 4.48
CA VAL A 67 -11.27 7.42 3.49
C VAL A 67 -11.81 8.61 2.71
N GLY A 68 -11.23 9.78 2.90
CA GLY A 68 -11.81 11.01 2.40
C GLY A 68 -13.26 11.17 2.90
N ASP A 69 -14.20 11.20 1.95
CA ASP A 69 -15.65 11.29 2.25
C ASP A 69 -16.35 9.91 2.29
N HIS A 70 -15.62 8.81 2.07
CA HIS A 70 -16.19 7.47 2.02
C HIS A 70 -16.16 6.78 3.39
N HIS A 71 -17.32 6.32 3.85
CA HIS A 71 -17.49 5.39 4.95
C HIS A 71 -17.45 3.97 4.40
N VAL A 72 -16.29 3.30 4.51
CA VAL A 72 -16.02 2.02 3.84
C VAL A 72 -16.97 0.92 4.32
N GLU A 73 -17.27 0.87 5.61
CA GLU A 73 -18.18 -0.10 6.22
C GLU A 73 -19.63 -0.01 5.70
N ARG A 74 -19.98 1.11 5.06
CA ARG A 74 -21.34 1.33 4.48
C ARG A 74 -21.43 0.99 3.00
N LEU A 75 -20.30 0.66 2.37
CA LEU A 75 -20.24 0.34 0.94
C LEU A 75 -20.44 -1.16 0.71
N HIS A 76 -21.65 -1.58 0.39
CA HIS A 76 -22.02 -3.00 0.29
C HIS A 76 -22.11 -3.56 -1.14
N SER A 77 -21.78 -2.77 -2.16
CA SER A 77 -21.84 -3.21 -3.55
C SER A 77 -20.62 -2.79 -4.35
N GLU A 78 -20.25 -3.56 -5.37
CA GLU A 78 -19.16 -3.22 -6.29
C GLU A 78 -19.32 -1.82 -6.91
N ARG A 79 -20.57 -1.42 -7.22
CA ARG A 79 -20.86 -0.08 -7.76
C ARG A 79 -20.56 1.00 -6.72
N ALA A 80 -20.90 0.78 -5.45
CA ALA A 80 -20.63 1.72 -4.36
C ALA A 80 -19.13 1.81 -4.04
N MET A 81 -18.36 0.70 -4.21
CA MET A 81 -16.92 0.66 -3.97
C MET A 81 -16.09 1.34 -5.07
N ARG A 82 -16.62 1.55 -6.28
CA ARG A 82 -15.86 2.15 -7.39
C ARG A 82 -15.24 3.51 -7.07
N PRO A 83 -15.95 4.48 -6.45
CA PRO A 83 -15.35 5.77 -6.11
C PRO A 83 -14.20 5.62 -5.11
N LEU A 84 -14.36 4.80 -4.06
CA LEU A 84 -13.30 4.49 -3.11
C LEU A 84 -12.06 3.91 -3.81
N ARG A 85 -12.23 2.89 -4.69
CA ARG A 85 -11.12 2.24 -5.38
C ARG A 85 -10.47 3.08 -6.49
N ARG A 86 -11.04 4.23 -6.84
CA ARG A 86 -10.37 5.28 -7.63
C ARG A 86 -9.42 6.10 -6.76
N GLN A 87 -9.83 6.37 -5.53
CA GLN A 87 -9.05 7.16 -4.58
C GLN A 87 -7.94 6.33 -3.92
N VAL A 88 -8.18 5.03 -3.68
CA VAL A 88 -7.25 4.10 -3.02
C VAL A 88 -6.84 3.00 -3.97
N ALA A 89 -5.60 3.03 -4.45
CA ALA A 89 -5.01 1.91 -5.19
C ALA A 89 -4.33 0.93 -4.23
N MET A 90 -4.20 -0.33 -4.64
CA MET A 90 -3.47 -1.35 -3.89
C MET A 90 -2.51 -2.10 -4.79
N VAL A 91 -1.30 -2.28 -4.33
CA VAL A 91 -0.24 -3.08 -4.94
C VAL A 91 -0.01 -4.30 -4.05
N PHE A 92 -0.16 -5.48 -4.61
CA PHE A 92 -0.09 -6.75 -3.89
C PHE A 92 1.30 -7.37 -3.98
N GLN A 93 1.58 -8.31 -3.09
CA GLN A 93 2.77 -9.17 -3.12
C GLN A 93 2.88 -9.94 -4.44
N GLN A 94 1.76 -10.47 -4.95
CA GLN A 94 1.67 -11.02 -6.29
C GLN A 94 1.38 -9.89 -7.27
N TYR A 95 2.11 -9.81 -8.36
CA TYR A 95 2.06 -8.71 -9.34
C TYR A 95 0.69 -8.56 -9.98
N ASN A 96 -0.06 -9.66 -10.13
CA ASN A 96 -1.41 -9.72 -10.72
C ASN A 96 -1.49 -8.99 -12.08
N LEU A 97 -0.45 -9.13 -12.90
CA LEU A 97 -0.44 -8.61 -14.25
C LEU A 97 -1.26 -9.49 -15.18
N PHE A 98 -1.86 -8.90 -16.20
CA PHE A 98 -2.51 -9.62 -17.27
C PHE A 98 -1.45 -10.23 -18.19
N PRO A 99 -1.28 -11.56 -18.23
CA PRO A 99 -0.15 -12.20 -18.90
C PRO A 99 -0.15 -12.04 -20.43
N HIS A 100 -1.30 -11.78 -21.02
CA HIS A 100 -1.51 -11.56 -22.45
C HIS A 100 -1.48 -10.08 -22.87
N LYS A 101 -1.07 -9.20 -21.97
CA LYS A 101 -0.92 -7.77 -22.14
C LYS A 101 0.52 -7.35 -21.92
N THR A 102 1.02 -6.42 -22.74
CA THR A 102 2.34 -5.83 -22.52
C THR A 102 2.37 -5.00 -21.21
N ALA A 103 3.56 -4.55 -20.79
CA ALA A 103 3.69 -3.66 -19.64
C ALA A 103 2.86 -2.39 -19.84
N LEU A 104 2.97 -1.74 -21.00
CA LEU A 104 2.20 -0.55 -21.35
C LEU A 104 0.69 -0.81 -21.32
N GLU A 105 0.24 -1.90 -21.93
CA GLU A 105 -1.18 -2.26 -21.96
C GLU A 105 -1.74 -2.56 -20.56
N ASN A 106 -0.96 -3.20 -19.68
CA ASN A 106 -1.32 -3.42 -18.28
C ASN A 106 -1.57 -2.10 -17.56
N VAL A 107 -0.74 -1.09 -17.79
CA VAL A 107 -0.85 0.24 -17.17
C VAL A 107 -2.03 1.03 -17.75
N MET A 108 -2.26 0.93 -19.07
CA MET A 108 -3.30 1.70 -19.78
C MET A 108 -4.73 1.19 -19.52
N MET A 109 -4.89 -0.09 -19.21
CA MET A 109 -6.19 -0.76 -19.27
C MET A 109 -7.24 -0.15 -18.35
N ALA A 110 -6.93 0.04 -17.07
CA ALA A 110 -7.91 0.53 -16.11
C ALA A 110 -8.35 1.99 -16.37
N PRO A 111 -7.46 2.95 -16.66
CA PRO A 111 -7.88 4.31 -17.03
C PRO A 111 -8.81 4.36 -18.25
N ILE A 112 -8.57 3.54 -19.25
CA ILE A 112 -9.42 3.48 -20.46
C ILE A 112 -10.77 2.81 -20.13
N GLN A 113 -10.76 1.61 -19.54
CA GLN A 113 -11.98 0.81 -19.38
C GLN A 113 -12.86 1.27 -18.21
N VAL A 114 -12.26 1.79 -17.13
CA VAL A 114 -12.99 2.16 -15.91
C VAL A 114 -13.31 3.65 -15.88
N LEU A 115 -12.36 4.51 -16.33
CA LEU A 115 -12.54 5.96 -16.31
C LEU A 115 -13.03 6.52 -17.64
N GLY A 116 -12.90 5.77 -18.75
CA GLY A 116 -13.29 6.22 -20.09
C GLY A 116 -12.37 7.32 -20.64
N HIS A 117 -11.13 7.43 -20.12
CA HIS A 117 -10.19 8.44 -20.57
C HIS A 117 -9.72 8.18 -22.00
N ASP A 118 -9.32 9.23 -22.70
CA ASP A 118 -8.78 9.16 -24.05
C ASP A 118 -7.53 8.27 -24.12
N ARG A 119 -7.43 7.49 -25.19
CA ARG A 119 -6.37 6.48 -25.33
C ARG A 119 -4.97 7.10 -25.46
N GLU A 120 -4.83 8.21 -26.19
CA GLU A 120 -3.54 8.84 -26.41
C GLU A 120 -3.06 9.56 -25.13
N GLU A 121 -3.98 10.22 -24.44
CA GLU A 121 -3.69 10.81 -23.13
C GLU A 121 -3.23 9.75 -22.12
N VAL A 122 -3.97 8.63 -22.04
CA VAL A 122 -3.62 7.52 -21.16
C VAL A 122 -2.29 6.90 -21.54
N ARG A 123 -2.00 6.78 -22.85
CA ARG A 123 -0.71 6.25 -23.33
C ARG A 123 0.46 7.13 -22.87
N ALA A 124 0.36 8.44 -23.04
CA ALA A 124 1.40 9.37 -22.59
C ALA A 124 1.64 9.26 -21.08
N ARG A 125 0.56 9.22 -20.28
CA ARG A 125 0.63 9.05 -18.81
C ARG A 125 1.21 7.71 -18.43
N ALA A 126 0.85 6.64 -19.12
CA ALA A 126 1.36 5.29 -18.83
C ALA A 126 2.87 5.19 -19.09
N LEU A 127 3.36 5.78 -20.19
CA LEU A 127 4.79 5.88 -20.49
C LEU A 127 5.54 6.67 -19.40
N ALA A 128 4.98 7.80 -18.97
CA ALA A 128 5.55 8.59 -17.88
C ALA A 128 5.61 7.79 -16.56
N ASN A 129 4.56 7.02 -16.24
CA ASN A 129 4.55 6.18 -15.04
C ASN A 129 5.54 5.01 -15.12
N LEU A 130 5.70 4.38 -16.30
CA LEU A 130 6.74 3.36 -16.51
C LEU A 130 8.14 3.96 -16.36
N ALA A 131 8.37 5.16 -16.85
CA ALA A 131 9.64 5.87 -16.65
C ALA A 131 9.89 6.20 -15.17
N LYS A 132 8.87 6.67 -14.42
CA LYS A 132 8.96 6.91 -12.97
C LYS A 132 9.41 5.68 -12.20
N VAL A 133 8.94 4.49 -12.57
CA VAL A 133 9.37 3.22 -11.96
C VAL A 133 10.58 2.58 -12.64
N ARG A 134 11.33 3.34 -13.45
CA ARG A 134 12.58 2.91 -14.09
C ARG A 134 12.41 1.73 -15.04
N LEU A 135 11.34 1.76 -15.85
CA LEU A 135 11.02 0.73 -16.86
C LEU A 135 10.97 1.30 -18.29
N SER A 136 11.69 2.40 -18.57
CA SER A 136 11.84 2.88 -19.95
C SER A 136 12.50 1.81 -20.82
N GLY A 137 11.95 1.58 -22.01
CA GLY A 137 12.39 0.54 -22.93
C GLY A 137 11.85 -0.87 -22.62
N LYS A 138 10.87 -0.98 -21.68
CA LYS A 138 10.18 -2.23 -21.33
C LYS A 138 8.69 -2.22 -21.65
N GLU A 139 8.22 -1.20 -22.35
CA GLU A 139 6.81 -0.93 -22.63
C GLU A 139 6.11 -2.07 -23.35
N ASP A 140 6.80 -2.66 -24.33
CA ASP A 140 6.25 -3.69 -25.22
C ASP A 140 6.53 -5.12 -24.74
N HIS A 141 7.19 -5.30 -23.57
CA HIS A 141 7.45 -6.62 -22.99
C HIS A 141 6.20 -7.18 -22.32
N TYR A 142 5.99 -8.47 -22.48
CA TYR A 142 4.98 -9.23 -21.73
C TYR A 142 5.48 -9.60 -20.34
N PRO A 143 4.59 -9.86 -19.36
CA PRO A 143 5.01 -10.24 -18.01
C PRO A 143 6.01 -11.40 -17.97
N GLY A 144 5.85 -12.43 -18.83
CA GLY A 144 6.78 -13.56 -18.90
C GLY A 144 8.20 -13.22 -19.36
N GLU A 145 8.41 -12.04 -19.94
CA GLU A 145 9.72 -11.52 -20.39
C GLU A 145 10.36 -10.56 -19.39
N LEU A 146 9.69 -10.29 -18.27
CA LEU A 146 10.11 -9.39 -17.22
C LEU A 146 10.54 -10.15 -15.97
N SER A 147 11.61 -9.69 -15.31
CA SER A 147 11.97 -10.20 -13.98
C SER A 147 10.85 -9.91 -12.96
N GLY A 148 10.85 -10.61 -11.83
CA GLY A 148 9.89 -10.37 -10.75
C GLY A 148 9.84 -8.91 -10.29
N GLY A 149 11.00 -8.29 -10.08
CA GLY A 149 11.07 -6.87 -9.72
C GLY A 149 10.59 -5.93 -10.82
N GLN A 150 10.79 -6.27 -12.10
CA GLN A 150 10.23 -5.52 -13.21
C GLN A 150 8.70 -5.66 -13.26
N GLN A 151 8.16 -6.85 -13.07
CA GLN A 151 6.72 -7.08 -12.98
C GLN A 151 6.09 -6.29 -11.84
N GLN A 152 6.74 -6.26 -10.66
CA GLN A 152 6.28 -5.49 -9.51
C GLN A 152 6.26 -3.98 -9.82
N ARG A 153 7.29 -3.48 -10.48
CA ARG A 153 7.33 -2.07 -10.90
C ARG A 153 6.26 -1.75 -11.95
N VAL A 154 5.90 -2.68 -12.85
CA VAL A 154 4.72 -2.51 -13.73
C VAL A 154 3.42 -2.45 -12.91
N ALA A 155 3.27 -3.27 -11.87
CA ALA A 155 2.11 -3.22 -10.98
C ALA A 155 2.00 -1.87 -10.24
N ILE A 156 3.12 -1.29 -9.81
CA ILE A 156 3.19 0.06 -9.22
C ILE A 156 2.78 1.11 -10.27
N ALA A 157 3.34 1.07 -11.48
CA ALA A 157 2.99 2.00 -12.57
C ALA A 157 1.49 1.90 -12.93
N ARG A 158 0.91 0.70 -12.92
CA ARG A 158 -0.51 0.48 -13.13
C ARG A 158 -1.37 1.12 -12.04
N ALA A 159 -0.95 1.04 -10.79
CA ALA A 159 -1.63 1.71 -9.68
C ALA A 159 -1.59 3.25 -9.85
N LEU A 160 -0.43 3.81 -10.19
CA LEU A 160 -0.24 5.25 -10.44
C LEU A 160 -1.07 5.78 -11.61
N ALA A 161 -1.34 4.95 -12.62
CA ALA A 161 -2.08 5.36 -13.81
C ALA A 161 -3.53 5.78 -13.51
N MET A 162 -4.09 5.27 -12.43
CA MET A 162 -5.41 5.66 -11.92
C MET A 162 -5.42 7.02 -11.20
N GLN A 163 -4.25 7.62 -10.97
CA GLN A 163 -4.05 8.87 -10.23
C GLN A 163 -4.70 8.82 -8.82
N PRO A 164 -4.42 7.79 -8.02
CA PRO A 164 -5.01 7.66 -6.69
C PRO A 164 -4.44 8.71 -5.74
N GLU A 165 -5.22 9.05 -4.70
CA GLU A 165 -4.72 9.88 -3.59
C GLU A 165 -3.89 9.07 -2.59
N ILE A 166 -4.11 7.74 -2.54
CA ILE A 166 -3.49 6.82 -1.60
C ILE A 166 -3.06 5.55 -2.34
N ILE A 167 -1.87 5.06 -2.04
CA ILE A 167 -1.45 3.72 -2.47
C ILE A 167 -1.15 2.85 -1.25
N LEU A 168 -1.75 1.66 -1.23
CA LEU A 168 -1.50 0.62 -0.24
C LEU A 168 -0.54 -0.41 -0.83
N PHE A 169 0.59 -0.65 -0.16
CA PHE A 169 1.59 -1.63 -0.56
C PHE A 169 1.57 -2.83 0.39
N ASP A 170 1.17 -4.00 -0.10
CA ASP A 170 1.06 -5.24 0.69
C ASP A 170 2.23 -6.18 0.38
N GLU A 171 3.29 -6.13 1.19
CA GLU A 171 4.48 -6.99 1.13
C GLU A 171 5.10 -7.10 -0.28
N VAL A 172 5.22 -5.99 -0.98
CA VAL A 172 5.58 -5.92 -2.40
C VAL A 172 6.97 -6.45 -2.77
N THR A 173 7.81 -6.77 -1.79
CA THR A 173 9.15 -7.34 -1.98
C THR A 173 9.26 -8.81 -1.59
N ALA A 174 8.24 -9.39 -0.90
CA ALA A 174 8.34 -10.72 -0.31
C ALA A 174 8.49 -11.88 -1.32
N ALA A 175 8.13 -11.67 -2.58
CA ALA A 175 8.26 -12.64 -3.66
C ALA A 175 9.44 -12.38 -4.60
N LEU A 176 10.37 -11.49 -4.22
CA LEU A 176 11.47 -11.03 -5.08
C LEU A 176 12.82 -11.59 -4.64
N ASP A 177 13.72 -11.75 -5.61
CA ASP A 177 15.13 -12.00 -5.34
C ASP A 177 15.79 -10.77 -4.69
N PRO A 178 16.73 -10.96 -3.75
CA PRO A 178 17.40 -9.86 -3.04
C PRO A 178 17.99 -8.78 -3.95
N GLU A 179 18.50 -9.16 -5.13
CA GLU A 179 19.08 -8.23 -6.10
C GLU A 179 18.03 -7.28 -6.69
N THR A 180 16.77 -7.74 -6.84
CA THR A 180 15.69 -6.96 -7.45
C THR A 180 14.88 -6.16 -6.43
N VAL A 181 14.95 -6.51 -5.13
CA VAL A 181 14.29 -5.80 -4.02
C VAL A 181 14.68 -4.32 -4.02
N LYS A 182 15.98 -4.02 -4.14
CA LYS A 182 16.49 -2.65 -4.10
C LYS A 182 15.85 -1.73 -5.13
N ASP A 183 15.63 -2.22 -6.35
CA ASP A 183 15.04 -1.42 -7.44
C ASP A 183 13.58 -1.05 -7.14
N VAL A 184 12.81 -2.01 -6.58
CA VAL A 184 11.41 -1.79 -6.21
C VAL A 184 11.31 -0.80 -5.05
N LEU A 185 12.14 -0.98 -4.02
CA LEU A 185 12.19 -0.08 -2.86
C LEU A 185 12.62 1.33 -3.26
N THR A 186 13.57 1.45 -4.19
CA THR A 186 13.99 2.76 -4.70
C THR A 186 12.84 3.46 -5.46
N ALA A 187 12.10 2.73 -6.29
CA ALA A 187 10.95 3.31 -6.98
C ALA A 187 9.86 3.78 -6.00
N ILE A 188 9.62 3.03 -4.91
CA ILE A 188 8.66 3.45 -3.87
C ILE A 188 9.18 4.67 -3.11
N ARG A 189 10.48 4.73 -2.77
CA ARG A 189 11.09 5.89 -2.13
C ARG A 189 10.90 7.15 -2.97
N ASP A 190 11.24 7.09 -4.26
CA ASP A 190 11.08 8.21 -5.19
C ASP A 190 9.63 8.74 -5.18
N LEU A 191 8.63 7.85 -5.10
CA LEU A 191 7.21 8.22 -5.01
C LEU A 191 6.83 8.86 -3.66
N VAL A 192 7.39 8.38 -2.56
CA VAL A 192 7.17 8.98 -1.22
C VAL A 192 7.78 10.38 -1.17
N GLU A 193 8.99 10.56 -1.70
CA GLU A 193 9.65 11.87 -1.82
C GLU A 193 8.86 12.84 -2.71
N ASP A 194 8.15 12.33 -3.73
CA ASP A 194 7.20 13.11 -4.54
C ASP A 194 5.90 13.49 -3.78
N GLY A 195 5.76 13.10 -2.50
CA GLY A 195 4.62 13.44 -1.63
C GLY A 195 3.43 12.47 -1.73
N LEU A 196 3.66 11.23 -2.17
CA LEU A 196 2.61 10.20 -2.22
C LEU A 196 2.13 9.84 -0.80
N THR A 197 0.82 9.87 -0.58
CA THR A 197 0.23 9.27 0.63
C THR A 197 0.22 7.75 0.49
N CYS A 198 0.81 7.03 1.44
CA CYS A 198 0.81 5.58 1.35
C CYS A 198 0.82 4.88 2.71
N ILE A 199 0.34 3.63 2.70
CA ILE A 199 0.55 2.68 3.79
C ILE A 199 1.31 1.49 3.22
N LEU A 200 2.45 1.16 3.85
CA LEU A 200 3.33 0.07 3.42
C LEU A 200 3.35 -1.03 4.49
N VAL A 201 2.99 -2.24 4.10
CA VAL A 201 3.29 -3.44 4.89
C VAL A 201 4.59 -4.01 4.37
N THR A 202 5.61 -4.10 5.21
CA THR A 202 6.94 -4.55 4.80
C THR A 202 7.69 -5.28 5.90
N HIS A 203 8.60 -6.17 5.49
CA HIS A 203 9.61 -6.81 6.33
C HIS A 203 10.99 -6.15 6.17
N GLU A 204 11.11 -5.12 5.34
CA GLU A 204 12.35 -4.38 5.07
C GLU A 204 12.53 -3.26 6.13
N MET A 205 13.10 -3.60 7.29
CA MET A 205 13.19 -2.66 8.44
C MET A 205 14.03 -1.42 8.12
N ARG A 206 15.13 -1.58 7.36
CA ARG A 206 15.96 -0.45 6.93
C ARG A 206 15.19 0.51 6.04
N PHE A 207 14.43 -0.05 5.11
CA PHE A 207 13.58 0.75 4.22
C PHE A 207 12.48 1.47 4.98
N ALA A 208 11.77 0.78 5.90
CA ALA A 208 10.75 1.41 6.74
C ALA A 208 11.34 2.58 7.55
N ARG A 209 12.57 2.43 8.07
CA ARG A 209 13.28 3.48 8.81
C ARG A 209 13.62 4.69 7.94
N GLU A 210 13.95 4.46 6.66
CA GLU A 210 14.40 5.52 5.75
C GLU A 210 13.25 6.31 5.14
N VAL A 211 12.09 5.67 4.87
CA VAL A 211 11.05 6.27 4.05
C VAL A 211 9.79 6.66 4.83
N ALA A 212 9.55 6.07 6.01
CA ALA A 212 8.32 6.32 6.74
C ALA A 212 8.38 7.62 7.53
N ASP A 213 7.27 8.36 7.54
CA ASP A 213 7.04 9.42 8.52
C ASP A 213 6.68 8.83 9.87
N ARG A 214 6.00 7.67 9.86
CA ARG A 214 5.57 6.95 11.05
C ARG A 214 5.57 5.44 10.82
N VAL A 215 5.98 4.69 11.85
CA VAL A 215 5.97 3.24 11.85
C VAL A 215 4.99 2.75 12.91
N CYS A 216 4.14 1.80 12.54
CA CYS A 216 3.19 1.12 13.41
C CYS A 216 3.63 -0.34 13.59
N PHE A 217 3.98 -0.73 14.79
CA PHE A 217 4.23 -2.12 15.13
C PHE A 217 2.93 -2.82 15.50
N THR A 218 2.61 -3.90 14.80
CA THR A 218 1.41 -4.71 15.05
C THR A 218 1.77 -6.08 15.59
N ASP A 219 1.08 -6.52 16.62
CA ASP A 219 1.16 -7.89 17.14
C ASP A 219 -0.22 -8.39 17.60
N ARG A 220 -0.54 -9.65 17.31
CA ARG A 220 -1.76 -10.35 17.73
C ARG A 220 -3.07 -9.58 17.46
N GLY A 221 -3.11 -8.83 16.37
CA GLY A 221 -4.30 -8.08 15.94
C GLY A 221 -4.46 -6.70 16.57
N LEU A 222 -3.43 -6.16 17.21
CA LEU A 222 -3.38 -4.84 17.82
C LEU A 222 -2.25 -4.01 17.23
N ILE A 223 -2.39 -2.69 17.20
CA ILE A 223 -1.24 -1.77 17.07
C ILE A 223 -0.68 -1.60 18.47
N VAL A 224 0.51 -2.18 18.70
CA VAL A 224 1.19 -2.15 20.00
C VAL A 224 1.90 -0.83 20.22
N GLU A 225 2.56 -0.32 19.18
CA GLU A 225 3.30 0.94 19.22
C GLU A 225 3.22 1.66 17.89
N SER A 226 3.14 2.99 17.92
CA SER A 226 3.15 3.84 16.73
C SER A 226 3.97 5.09 17.05
N ALA A 227 5.08 5.29 16.32
CA ALA A 227 6.01 6.38 16.55
C ALA A 227 6.78 6.76 15.26
N PRO A 228 7.44 7.92 15.20
CA PRO A 228 8.43 8.21 14.17
C PRO A 228 9.52 7.13 14.12
N PRO A 229 10.12 6.85 12.93
CA PRO A 229 11.08 5.77 12.76
C PRO A 229 12.23 5.79 13.76
N ALA A 230 12.86 6.94 13.98
CA ALA A 230 13.97 7.06 14.92
C ALA A 230 13.58 6.64 16.35
N GLU A 231 12.38 7.02 16.81
CA GLU A 231 11.88 6.66 18.12
C GLU A 231 11.58 5.17 18.23
N LEU A 232 10.84 4.59 17.24
CA LEU A 232 10.43 3.21 17.27
C LEU A 232 11.60 2.23 17.13
N PHE A 233 12.59 2.55 16.27
CA PHE A 233 13.73 1.65 16.02
C PHE A 233 14.87 1.81 17.05
N ASP A 234 15.11 3.02 17.57
CA ASP A 234 16.26 3.28 18.44
C ASP A 234 15.90 3.26 19.94
N SER A 235 14.64 3.57 20.27
CA SER A 235 14.18 3.72 21.66
C SER A 235 12.72 3.28 21.80
N PRO A 236 12.36 2.04 21.41
CA PRO A 236 11.00 1.54 21.50
C PRO A 236 10.51 1.52 22.96
N LYS A 237 9.30 2.03 23.19
CA LYS A 237 8.71 2.17 24.54
C LYS A 237 8.12 0.85 25.04
N GLU A 238 7.51 0.09 24.11
CA GLU A 238 6.83 -1.15 24.44
C GLU A 238 7.84 -2.33 24.48
N GLU A 239 7.73 -3.18 25.51
CA GLU A 239 8.61 -4.34 25.67
C GLU A 239 8.49 -5.28 24.46
N ARG A 240 7.25 -5.49 23.99
CA ARG A 240 6.98 -6.36 22.85
C ARG A 240 7.59 -5.84 21.54
N THR A 241 7.67 -4.53 21.36
CA THR A 241 8.39 -3.90 20.23
C THR A 241 9.88 -4.18 20.31
N ARG A 242 10.48 -4.02 21.51
CA ARG A 242 11.91 -4.33 21.74
C ARG A 242 12.25 -5.78 21.43
N GLU A 243 11.44 -6.73 21.92
CA GLU A 243 11.61 -8.16 21.65
C GLU A 243 11.57 -8.48 20.15
N PHE A 244 10.61 -7.88 19.43
CA PHE A 244 10.47 -8.09 17.99
C PHE A 244 11.68 -7.54 17.21
N LEU A 245 12.09 -6.31 17.50
CA LEU A 245 13.22 -5.68 16.82
C LEU A 245 14.55 -6.41 17.09
N ALA A 246 14.76 -6.87 18.31
CA ALA A 246 15.98 -7.63 18.67
C ALA A 246 16.10 -8.99 17.94
N GLN A 247 15.01 -9.52 17.37
CA GLN A 247 15.03 -10.75 16.57
C GLN A 247 15.35 -10.52 15.08
N ILE A 248 15.22 -9.28 14.61
CA ILE A 248 15.25 -8.96 13.17
C ILE A 248 16.44 -8.06 12.80
N LEU A 249 16.89 -7.20 13.73
CA LEU A 249 18.04 -6.30 13.58
C LEU A 249 19.28 -6.91 14.18
#